data_5bab9646999e68fd57a571bfe60f4963
#
_entry.id   5bab9646999e68fd57a571bfe60f4963
#
_cell.length_a   1.000
_cell.length_b   1.000
_cell.length_c   1.000
_cell.angle_alpha   90.00
_cell.angle_beta   90.00
_cell.angle_gamma   90.00
#
_symmetry.space_group_name_H-M   'P 1'
#
loop_
_entity.id
_entity.type
_entity.pdbx_description
1 polymer ?
#
loop_
_entity_poly.entity_id
_entity_poly.type
_entity_poly.pdbx_seq_one_letter_code
_entity_poly.pdbx_strand_id
1 'polypeptide(L)'
;AQGSGFWQAAWVTSTFFGFLHTSNAGENWTGIAAAGAIGFVFCVSVWVTGSAWWAIGCHAAWDWAETFFYGTANSGLVPKGHFLSTAPAGSAFWSGGTDGPEGSVLVFAVILLLLAALIAIYGRRRPVEVAGAATELTAK
;
A
#
# COMPACT_ATOMS: atom_id res chain seq x y z
N ALA A 1 8.72 -16.90 -19.19
CA ALA A 1 9.60 -15.70 -19.15
C ALA A 1 8.86 -14.41 -18.79
N GLN A 2 7.51 -14.34 -18.90
CA GLN A 2 6.75 -13.10 -18.61
C GLN A 2 6.59 -12.79 -17.12
N GLY A 3 6.74 -13.76 -16.24
CA GLY A 3 6.57 -13.56 -14.79
C GLY A 3 7.74 -12.82 -14.10
N SER A 4 8.96 -12.93 -14.61
CA SER A 4 10.13 -12.28 -13.99
C SER A 4 10.08 -10.76 -14.11
N GLY A 5 9.64 -10.22 -15.23
CA GLY A 5 9.51 -8.77 -15.44
C GLY A 5 8.49 -8.11 -14.51
N PHE A 6 7.38 -8.77 -14.22
CA PHE A 6 6.39 -8.26 -13.27
C PHE A 6 6.96 -8.10 -11.87
N TRP A 7 7.65 -9.11 -11.34
CA TRP A 7 8.20 -9.04 -9.99
C TRP A 7 9.32 -8.03 -9.84
N GLN A 8 10.14 -7.86 -10.89
CA GLN A 8 11.14 -6.79 -10.93
C GLN A 8 10.46 -5.40 -10.88
N ALA A 9 9.42 -5.19 -11.71
CA ALA A 9 8.65 -3.96 -11.68
C ALA A 9 7.97 -3.74 -10.32
N ALA A 10 7.38 -4.79 -9.71
CA ALA A 10 6.76 -4.71 -8.41
C ALA A 10 7.77 -4.26 -7.33
N TRP A 11 8.96 -4.81 -7.29
CA TRP A 11 10.01 -4.38 -6.36
C TRP A 11 10.43 -2.92 -6.59
N VAL A 12 10.68 -2.54 -7.85
CA VAL A 12 11.11 -1.18 -8.17
C VAL A 12 10.03 -0.16 -7.80
N THR A 13 8.78 -0.41 -8.20
CA THR A 13 7.68 0.53 -7.92
C THR A 13 7.36 0.64 -6.45
N SER A 14 7.38 -0.47 -5.71
CA SER A 14 7.12 -0.49 -4.26
C SER A 14 8.22 0.22 -3.48
N THR A 15 9.48 -0.01 -3.84
CA THR A 15 10.62 0.69 -3.23
C THR A 15 10.55 2.19 -3.53
N PHE A 16 10.23 2.55 -4.77
CA PHE A 16 10.09 3.95 -5.17
C PHE A 16 8.91 4.62 -4.45
N PHE A 17 7.80 3.91 -4.27
CA PHE A 17 6.65 4.39 -3.51
C PHE A 17 7.02 4.71 -2.06
N GLY A 18 7.72 3.81 -1.37
CA GLY A 18 8.24 4.07 -0.03
C GLY A 18 9.23 5.26 -0.02
N PHE A 19 10.12 5.33 -1.02
CA PHE A 19 11.08 6.42 -1.11
C PHE A 19 10.42 7.80 -1.27
N LEU A 20 9.33 7.91 -2.00
CA LEU A 20 8.61 9.18 -2.16
C LEU A 20 8.11 9.74 -0.83
N HIS A 21 7.84 8.90 0.18
CA HIS A 21 7.41 9.31 1.51
C HIS A 21 8.52 9.98 2.32
N THR A 22 9.79 9.81 1.96
CA THR A 22 10.91 10.45 2.67
C THR A 22 10.86 11.98 2.66
N SER A 23 10.07 12.59 1.77
CA SER A 23 9.88 14.04 1.70
C SER A 23 8.83 14.59 2.68
N ASN A 24 8.06 13.75 3.34
CA ASN A 24 7.02 14.16 4.27
C ASN A 24 7.64 14.52 5.63
N ALA A 25 7.32 15.70 6.16
CA ALA A 25 8.01 16.27 7.33
C ALA A 25 7.78 15.48 8.64
N GLY A 26 6.65 14.77 8.78
CA GLY A 26 6.31 13.99 9.97
C GLY A 26 6.61 12.49 9.84
N GLU A 27 7.09 12.05 8.69
CA GLU A 27 7.34 10.65 8.37
C GLU A 27 8.48 10.05 9.19
N ASN A 28 8.38 8.78 9.53
CA ASN A 28 9.44 8.03 10.21
C ASN A 28 9.88 6.80 9.39
N TRP A 29 10.99 6.18 9.77
CA TRP A 29 11.51 5.03 9.01
C TRP A 29 10.57 3.82 8.97
N THR A 30 9.72 3.66 9.99
CA THR A 30 8.71 2.59 10.03
C THR A 30 7.64 2.84 8.97
N GLY A 31 7.13 4.07 8.85
CA GLY A 31 6.16 4.46 7.83
C GLY A 31 6.72 4.32 6.42
N ILE A 32 7.96 4.80 6.17
CA ILE A 32 8.62 4.61 4.87
C ILE A 32 8.70 3.13 4.48
N ALA A 33 9.11 2.26 5.43
CA ALA A 33 9.17 0.83 5.20
C ALA A 33 7.77 0.22 4.99
N ALA A 34 6.77 0.69 5.74
CA ALA A 34 5.38 0.28 5.61
C ALA A 34 4.79 0.68 4.25
N ALA A 35 5.05 1.92 3.79
CA ALA A 35 4.65 2.37 2.45
C ALA A 35 5.24 1.49 1.35
N GLY A 36 6.51 1.13 1.43
CA GLY A 36 7.12 0.16 0.52
C GLY A 36 6.46 -1.22 0.58
N ALA A 37 6.18 -1.72 1.79
CA ALA A 37 5.57 -3.03 2.01
C ALA A 37 4.13 -3.09 1.49
N ILE A 38 3.29 -2.09 1.78
CA ILE A 38 1.92 -2.04 1.27
C ILE A 38 1.90 -1.84 -0.26
N GLY A 39 2.83 -1.06 -0.82
CA GLY A 39 3.02 -0.93 -2.25
C GLY A 39 3.26 -2.28 -2.92
N PHE A 40 4.05 -3.15 -2.29
CA PHE A 40 4.25 -4.51 -2.77
C PHE A 40 2.97 -5.36 -2.70
N VAL A 41 2.18 -5.25 -1.62
CA VAL A 41 0.87 -5.90 -1.51
C VAL A 41 -0.09 -5.42 -2.59
N PHE A 42 -0.06 -4.13 -2.95
CA PHE A 42 -0.83 -3.60 -4.07
C PHE A 42 -0.42 -4.23 -5.41
N CYS A 43 0.87 -4.45 -5.64
CA CYS A 43 1.33 -5.20 -6.81
C CYS A 43 0.84 -6.66 -6.79
N VAL A 44 0.91 -7.33 -5.63
CA VAL A 44 0.35 -8.69 -5.48
C VAL A 44 -1.14 -8.69 -5.78
N SER A 45 -1.90 -7.66 -5.35
CA SER A 45 -3.33 -7.57 -5.65
C SER A 45 -3.61 -7.51 -7.15
N VAL A 46 -2.82 -6.73 -7.89
CA VAL A 46 -2.91 -6.70 -9.36
C VAL A 46 -2.58 -8.05 -9.97
N TRP A 47 -1.55 -8.73 -9.46
CA TRP A 47 -1.15 -10.06 -9.92
C TRP A 47 -2.27 -11.11 -9.77
N VAL A 48 -2.94 -11.14 -8.62
CA VAL A 48 -3.96 -12.17 -8.34
C VAL A 48 -5.35 -11.82 -8.84
N THR A 49 -5.67 -10.52 -9.02
CA THR A 49 -7.00 -10.06 -9.47
C THR A 49 -7.03 -9.65 -10.94
N GLY A 50 -5.88 -9.33 -11.54
CA GLY A 50 -5.79 -8.74 -12.88
C GLY A 50 -6.26 -7.28 -12.93
N SER A 51 -6.43 -6.60 -11.79
CA SER A 51 -7.02 -5.28 -11.71
C SER A 51 -6.41 -4.44 -10.59
N ALA A 52 -6.26 -3.14 -10.80
CA ALA A 52 -5.80 -2.20 -9.79
C ALA A 52 -6.90 -1.75 -8.80
N TRP A 53 -8.17 -2.08 -9.05
CA TRP A 53 -9.28 -1.55 -8.26
C TRP A 53 -9.22 -1.95 -6.79
N TRP A 54 -8.70 -3.13 -6.47
CA TRP A 54 -8.50 -3.53 -5.08
C TRP A 54 -7.48 -2.62 -4.37
N ALA A 55 -6.35 -2.37 -5.02
CA ALA A 55 -5.31 -1.47 -4.48
C ALA A 55 -5.85 -0.05 -4.29
N ILE A 56 -6.52 0.49 -5.32
CA ILE A 56 -7.12 1.83 -5.28
C ILE A 56 -8.12 1.94 -4.14
N GLY A 57 -9.04 1.00 -4.03
CA GLY A 57 -10.07 1.01 -2.99
C GLY A 57 -9.50 0.87 -1.57
N CYS A 58 -8.50 0.00 -1.39
CA CYS A 58 -7.83 -0.18 -0.10
C CYS A 58 -7.09 1.09 0.32
N HIS A 59 -6.30 1.69 -0.56
CA HIS A 59 -5.56 2.92 -0.28
C HIS A 59 -6.50 4.09 0.01
N ALA A 60 -7.49 4.32 -0.86
CA ALA A 60 -8.46 5.38 -0.66
C ALA A 60 -9.26 5.23 0.64
N ALA A 61 -9.64 4.00 1.03
CA ALA A 61 -10.34 3.76 2.29
C ALA A 61 -9.45 4.02 3.51
N TRP A 62 -8.18 3.66 3.43
CA TRP A 62 -7.19 3.93 4.46
C TRP A 62 -7.01 5.44 4.66
N ASP A 63 -6.70 6.18 3.60
CA ASP A 63 -6.51 7.63 3.64
C ASP A 63 -7.76 8.35 4.12
N TRP A 64 -8.94 7.93 3.65
CA TRP A 64 -10.20 8.50 4.09
C TRP A 64 -10.41 8.27 5.60
N ALA A 65 -10.12 7.07 6.10
CA ALA A 65 -10.28 6.76 7.51
C ALA A 65 -9.34 7.61 8.37
N GLU A 66 -8.07 7.71 8.02
CA GLU A 66 -7.09 8.49 8.78
C GLU A 66 -7.36 9.99 8.69
N THR A 67 -7.53 10.50 7.47
CA THR A 67 -7.62 11.96 7.24
C THR A 67 -8.98 12.52 7.62
N PHE A 68 -10.07 11.92 7.14
CA PHE A 68 -11.41 12.47 7.35
C PHE A 68 -12.07 11.92 8.60
N PHE A 69 -12.11 10.59 8.78
CA PHE A 69 -12.90 10.01 9.88
C PHE A 69 -12.23 10.20 11.23
N TYR A 70 -10.98 9.81 11.37
CA TYR A 70 -10.24 9.92 12.64
C TYR A 70 -9.54 11.27 12.82
N GLY A 71 -9.18 11.95 11.74
CA GLY A 71 -8.45 13.21 11.81
C GLY A 71 -7.08 13.07 12.47
N THR A 72 -6.41 11.94 12.22
CA THR A 72 -5.03 11.69 12.64
C THR A 72 -4.06 12.08 11.53
N ALA A 73 -2.76 12.09 11.82
CA ALA A 73 -1.76 12.23 10.79
C ALA A 73 -1.83 11.05 9.80
N ASN A 74 -1.55 11.32 8.54
CA ASN A 74 -1.43 10.35 7.46
C ASN A 74 -0.08 10.62 6.79
N SER A 75 0.81 9.66 6.80
CA SER A 75 2.19 9.79 6.32
C SER A 75 2.85 11.10 6.80
N GLY A 76 2.70 11.42 8.08
CA GLY A 76 3.26 12.61 8.70
C GLY A 76 2.56 13.93 8.38
N LEU A 77 1.46 13.92 7.62
CA LEU A 77 0.69 15.11 7.26
C LEU A 77 -0.60 15.17 8.07
N VAL A 78 -0.88 16.32 8.69
CA VAL A 78 -2.09 16.52 9.50
C VAL A 78 -3.18 17.15 8.62
N PRO A 79 -4.32 16.46 8.42
CA PRO A 79 -5.41 16.95 7.58
C PRO A 79 -6.18 18.08 8.25
N LYS A 80 -6.85 18.90 7.43
CA LYS A 80 -7.82 19.91 7.87
C LYS A 80 -9.22 19.45 7.50
N GLY A 81 -10.22 19.75 8.36
CA GLY A 81 -11.63 19.45 8.06
C GLY A 81 -11.96 17.97 8.23
N HIS A 82 -11.78 17.44 9.43
CA HIS A 82 -12.02 16.06 9.80
C HIS A 82 -13.23 15.90 10.74
N PHE A 83 -13.78 14.69 10.81
CA PHE A 83 -14.94 14.39 11.65
C PHE A 83 -14.56 14.20 13.13
N LEU A 84 -13.53 13.43 13.42
CA LEU A 84 -12.95 13.27 14.76
C LEU A 84 -11.60 13.98 14.79
N SER A 85 -11.13 14.33 15.98
CA SER A 85 -9.77 14.83 16.20
C SER A 85 -9.07 13.87 17.13
N THR A 86 -8.13 13.12 16.61
CA THR A 86 -7.35 12.15 17.38
C THR A 86 -5.86 12.48 17.31
N ALA A 87 -5.15 12.12 18.35
CA ALA A 87 -3.70 12.27 18.39
C ALA A 87 -3.06 10.98 18.92
N PRO A 88 -1.90 10.59 18.38
CA PRO A 88 -1.15 9.46 18.90
C PRO A 88 -0.81 9.66 20.37
N ALA A 89 -0.94 8.61 21.18
CA ALA A 89 -0.59 8.64 22.59
C ALA A 89 0.41 7.52 22.92
N GLY A 90 1.30 7.81 23.88
CA GLY A 90 2.32 6.86 24.32
C GLY A 90 3.55 6.82 23.41
N SER A 91 4.24 5.68 23.40
CA SER A 91 5.45 5.51 22.61
C SER A 91 5.18 5.54 21.11
N ALA A 92 5.97 6.29 20.36
CA ALA A 92 5.88 6.35 18.88
C ALA A 92 6.04 4.98 18.21
N PHE A 93 6.76 4.05 18.84
CA PHE A 93 6.89 2.68 18.35
C PHE A 93 5.53 1.98 18.19
N TRP A 94 4.60 2.21 19.14
CA TRP A 94 3.27 1.61 19.13
C TRP A 94 2.20 2.51 18.50
N SER A 95 2.34 3.83 18.63
CA SER A 95 1.32 4.78 18.20
C SER A 95 1.59 5.41 16.83
N GLY A 96 2.80 5.25 16.30
CA GLY A 96 3.28 5.90 15.09
C GLY A 96 3.78 7.33 15.29
N GLY A 97 3.46 7.96 16.42
CA GLY A 97 3.93 9.32 16.73
C GLY A 97 3.44 10.35 15.72
N THR A 98 4.35 11.20 15.22
CA THR A 98 4.05 12.28 14.27
C THR A 98 3.64 11.78 12.88
N ASP A 99 4.00 10.56 12.53
CA ASP A 99 3.67 9.92 11.25
C ASP A 99 2.18 9.54 11.17
N GLY A 100 1.60 9.18 12.30
CA GLY A 100 0.28 8.60 12.39
C GLY A 100 0.34 7.07 12.49
N PRO A 101 -0.79 6.37 12.36
CA PRO A 101 -0.87 4.91 12.48
C PRO A 101 0.11 4.15 11.57
N GLU A 102 0.46 4.72 10.44
CA GLU A 102 1.41 4.15 9.46
C GLU A 102 2.83 4.05 10.01
N GLY A 103 3.22 4.97 10.90
CA GLY A 103 4.51 4.95 11.57
C GLY A 103 4.62 3.97 12.73
N SER A 104 3.54 3.25 13.06
CA SER A 104 3.51 2.24 14.10
C SER A 104 4.02 0.90 13.59
N VAL A 105 4.76 0.17 14.42
CA VAL A 105 5.14 -1.22 14.11
C VAL A 105 3.94 -2.14 13.88
N LEU A 106 2.77 -1.80 14.43
CA LEU A 106 1.52 -2.55 14.26
C LEU A 106 1.01 -2.54 12.81
N VAL A 107 1.41 -1.54 12.00
CA VAL A 107 1.04 -1.48 10.58
C VAL A 107 1.49 -2.72 9.81
N PHE A 108 2.63 -3.32 10.16
CA PHE A 108 3.09 -4.54 9.51
C PHE A 108 2.16 -5.73 9.78
N ALA A 109 1.56 -5.80 10.97
CA ALA A 109 0.54 -6.83 11.25
C ALA A 109 -0.69 -6.61 10.38
N VAL A 110 -1.14 -5.36 10.19
CA VAL A 110 -2.25 -5.01 9.29
C VAL A 110 -1.92 -5.37 7.84
N ILE A 111 -0.73 -5.04 7.36
CA ILE A 111 -0.26 -5.37 6.00
C ILE A 111 -0.25 -6.89 5.79
N LEU A 112 0.24 -7.67 6.76
CA LEU A 112 0.24 -9.13 6.69
C LEU A 112 -1.19 -9.71 6.68
N LEU A 113 -2.10 -9.15 7.47
CA LEU A 113 -3.52 -9.55 7.48
C LEU A 113 -4.18 -9.24 6.13
N LEU A 114 -3.92 -8.07 5.55
CA LEU A 114 -4.41 -7.69 4.22
C LEU A 114 -3.88 -8.64 3.14
N LEU A 115 -2.59 -8.97 3.18
CA LEU A 115 -1.98 -9.93 2.26
C LEU A 115 -2.60 -11.33 2.42
N ALA A 116 -2.76 -11.79 3.66
CA ALA A 116 -3.38 -13.08 3.94
C ALA A 116 -4.82 -13.15 3.45
N ALA A 117 -5.63 -12.11 3.70
CA ALA A 117 -7.00 -11.99 3.21
C ALA A 117 -7.05 -11.98 1.68
N LEU A 118 -6.18 -11.21 1.03
CA LEU A 118 -6.07 -11.14 -0.42
C LEU A 118 -5.79 -12.53 -1.02
N ILE A 119 -4.80 -13.25 -0.46
CA ILE A 119 -4.44 -14.59 -0.94
C ILE A 119 -5.58 -15.59 -0.64
N ALA A 120 -6.23 -15.52 0.51
CA ALA A 120 -7.32 -16.42 0.85
C ALA A 120 -8.52 -16.27 -0.09
N ILE A 121 -8.83 -15.03 -0.49
CA ILE A 121 -9.99 -14.72 -1.34
C ILE A 121 -9.69 -14.97 -2.83
N TYR A 122 -8.51 -14.57 -3.29
CA TYR A 122 -8.18 -14.53 -4.72
C TYR A 122 -7.08 -15.50 -5.15
N GLY A 123 -6.25 -16.00 -4.23
CA GLY A 123 -5.06 -16.79 -4.56
C GLY A 123 -5.34 -18.14 -5.22
N ARG A 124 -6.57 -18.64 -5.14
CA ARG A 124 -7.01 -19.86 -5.87
C ARG A 124 -7.40 -19.59 -7.33
N ARG A 125 -7.54 -18.33 -7.73
CA ARG A 125 -7.78 -17.96 -9.12
C ARG A 125 -6.44 -18.04 -9.84
N ARG A 126 -6.40 -18.67 -11.04
CA ARG A 126 -5.17 -18.66 -11.85
C ARG A 126 -4.76 -17.21 -12.10
N PRO A 127 -3.45 -16.88 -12.02
CA PRO A 127 -2.99 -15.58 -12.44
C PRO A 127 -3.55 -15.27 -13.82
N VAL A 128 -4.09 -14.07 -14.00
CA VAL A 128 -4.57 -13.64 -15.32
C VAL A 128 -3.33 -13.63 -16.21
N GLU A 129 -3.31 -14.51 -17.23
CA GLU A 129 -2.36 -14.35 -18.33
C GLU A 129 -2.65 -12.98 -18.93
N VAL A 130 -1.72 -12.04 -18.74
CA VAL A 130 -1.75 -10.79 -19.49
C VAL A 130 -1.52 -11.20 -20.93
N ALA A 131 -2.65 -11.42 -21.63
CA ALA A 131 -2.67 -11.87 -23.01
C ALA A 131 -1.76 -10.97 -23.82
N GLY A 132 -0.75 -11.57 -24.44
CA GLY A 132 0.23 -10.86 -25.22
C GLY A 132 -0.43 -10.12 -26.37
N ALA A 133 -0.57 -8.81 -26.21
CA ALA A 133 -0.87 -7.88 -27.30
C ALA A 133 0.28 -7.77 -28.32
N ALA A 134 1.27 -8.66 -28.23
CA ALA A 134 2.46 -8.62 -29.09
C ALA A 134 2.45 -9.61 -30.26
N THR A 135 1.48 -10.49 -30.37
CA THR A 135 1.52 -11.56 -31.41
C THR A 135 0.81 -11.16 -32.70
N GLU A 136 0.03 -10.09 -32.72
CA GLU A 136 -0.69 -9.68 -33.96
C GLU A 136 0.03 -8.65 -34.82
N LEU A 137 1.16 -8.10 -34.38
CA LEU A 137 1.92 -7.09 -35.13
C LEU A 137 2.99 -7.68 -36.07
N THR A 138 3.22 -8.99 -36.05
CA THR A 138 4.22 -9.64 -36.91
C THR A 138 3.61 -10.52 -38.03
N ALA A 139 2.30 -10.49 -38.22
CA ALA A 139 1.59 -11.26 -39.23
C ALA A 139 0.89 -10.38 -40.29
N LYS A 140 1.48 -9.22 -40.64
CA LYS A 140 1.11 -8.46 -41.86
C LYS A 140 2.32 -8.05 -42.62
#